data_e404d429be4bc4de430b61e9cb1fafae
#
_entry.id   e404d429be4bc4de430b61e9cb1fafae
#
_cell.length_a   1.000
_cell.length_b   1.000
_cell.length_c   1.000
_cell.angle_alpha   90.00
_cell.angle_beta   90.00
_cell.angle_gamma   90.00
#
_symmetry.space_group_name_H-M   'P 1'
#
loop_
_entity.id
_entity.type
_entity.pdbx_description
1 polymer ?
#
loop_
_entity_poly.entity_id
_entity_poly.type
_entity_poly.pdbx_seq_one_letter_code
_entity_poly.pdbx_strand_id
1 'polypeptide(L)'
;AEPHAILPVLHQLTARDGWLSLAFYNRDALIYRNLLKGHFRKMRKNDMAGEKQSLTPQQPLDPRELATALEGLWQVETQSGVRVFHDYMPVEFQARAELQALVEMELAHRRHPAFAGLGRYLHWVCRPV
;
A
#
# COMPACT_ATOMS: atom_id res chain seq x y z
N ALA A 1 -10.98 -3.16 -16.46
CA ALA A 1 -10.86 -4.51 -15.93
C ALA A 1 -10.64 -4.45 -14.42
N GLU A 2 -11.32 -5.30 -13.70
CA GLU A 2 -11.18 -5.38 -12.26
C GLU A 2 -9.78 -5.87 -11.89
N PRO A 3 -9.03 -5.14 -11.03
CA PRO A 3 -7.65 -5.54 -10.71
C PRO A 3 -7.53 -6.93 -10.10
N HIS A 4 -8.60 -7.42 -9.48
CA HIS A 4 -8.60 -8.71 -8.79
C HIS A 4 -8.82 -9.90 -9.72
N ALA A 5 -9.26 -9.68 -10.96
CA ALA A 5 -9.57 -10.75 -11.91
C ALA A 5 -8.37 -11.62 -12.26
N ILE A 6 -7.16 -11.09 -12.13
CA ILE A 6 -5.92 -11.83 -12.43
C ILE A 6 -5.53 -12.82 -11.33
N LEU A 7 -6.03 -12.65 -10.10
CA LEU A 7 -5.58 -13.47 -8.96
C LEU A 7 -5.83 -14.98 -9.14
N PRO A 8 -6.99 -15.42 -9.63
CA PRO A 8 -7.19 -16.84 -9.91
C PRO A 8 -6.24 -17.39 -10.98
N VAL A 9 -5.93 -16.59 -11.99
CA VAL A 9 -5.01 -16.99 -13.05
C VAL A 9 -3.60 -17.17 -12.50
N LEU A 10 -3.15 -16.22 -11.69
CA LEU A 10 -1.84 -16.31 -11.02
C LEU A 10 -1.75 -17.53 -10.10
N HIS A 11 -2.85 -17.86 -9.43
CA HIS A 11 -2.91 -19.03 -8.57
C HIS A 11 -2.70 -20.33 -9.37
N GLN A 12 -3.33 -20.43 -10.54
CA GLN A 12 -3.15 -21.60 -11.42
C GLN A 12 -1.74 -21.73 -11.96
N LEU A 13 -1.03 -20.61 -12.13
CA LEU A 13 0.33 -20.56 -12.66
C LEU A 13 1.41 -20.75 -11.60
N THR A 14 1.04 -20.73 -10.32
CA THR A 14 2.02 -20.78 -9.23
C THR A 14 2.12 -22.20 -8.69
N ALA A 15 3.37 -22.69 -8.53
CA ALA A 15 3.63 -23.98 -7.90
C ALA A 15 3.19 -23.96 -6.43
N ARG A 16 2.89 -25.14 -5.87
CA ARG A 16 2.46 -25.29 -4.47
C ARG A 16 3.41 -24.67 -3.46
N ASP A 17 4.71 -24.73 -3.72
CA ASP A 17 5.76 -24.16 -2.90
C ASP A 17 6.21 -22.78 -3.39
N GLY A 18 5.49 -22.23 -4.37
CA GLY A 18 5.77 -20.92 -4.92
C GLY A 18 5.27 -19.78 -4.06
N TRP A 19 5.56 -18.58 -4.51
CA TRP A 19 5.20 -17.34 -3.84
C TRP A 19 4.60 -16.35 -4.82
N LEU A 20 3.67 -15.54 -4.33
CA LEU A 20 3.19 -14.36 -5.03
C LEU A 20 3.69 -13.12 -4.28
N SER A 21 4.41 -12.27 -4.98
CA SER A 21 4.77 -10.94 -4.51
C SER A 21 3.77 -9.95 -5.09
N LEU A 22 3.02 -9.29 -4.22
CA LEU A 22 1.94 -8.40 -4.60
C LEU A 22 2.18 -7.03 -4.00
N ALA A 23 2.42 -6.04 -4.84
CA ALA A 23 2.58 -4.65 -4.41
C ALA A 23 1.47 -3.79 -5.01
N PHE A 24 0.88 -2.92 -4.19
CA PHE A 24 -0.24 -2.10 -4.64
C PHE A 24 -0.27 -0.76 -3.91
N TYR A 25 -0.89 0.23 -4.57
CA TYR A 25 -1.09 1.56 -4.01
C TYR A 25 -2.20 1.50 -2.95
N ASN A 26 -1.88 1.98 -1.76
CA ASN A 26 -2.71 1.79 -0.57
C ASN A 26 -3.72 2.90 -0.39
N ARG A 27 -5.00 2.59 -0.54
CA ARG A 27 -6.09 3.55 -0.34
C ARG A 27 -6.13 4.12 1.07
N ASP A 28 -5.82 3.31 2.09
CA ASP A 28 -5.81 3.78 3.48
C ASP A 28 -4.76 4.86 3.70
N ALA A 29 -3.59 4.75 3.07
CA ALA A 29 -2.55 5.77 3.14
C ALA A 29 -3.01 7.07 2.50
N LEU A 30 -3.69 7.01 1.37
CA LEU A 30 -4.23 8.19 0.69
C LEU A 30 -5.27 8.90 1.56
N ILE A 31 -6.18 8.14 2.17
CA ILE A 31 -7.18 8.68 3.09
C ILE A 31 -6.49 9.36 4.28
N TYR A 32 -5.58 8.65 4.93
CA TYR A 32 -4.91 9.17 6.13
C TYR A 32 -4.12 10.43 5.84
N ARG A 33 -3.38 10.46 4.74
CA ARG A 33 -2.63 11.63 4.30
C ARG A 33 -3.55 12.84 4.07
N ASN A 34 -4.69 12.64 3.43
CA ASN A 34 -5.65 13.70 3.20
C ASN A 34 -6.30 14.19 4.50
N LEU A 35 -6.56 13.28 5.44
CA LEU A 35 -7.07 13.66 6.77
C LEU A 35 -6.06 14.52 7.52
N LEU A 36 -4.78 14.16 7.48
CA LEU A 36 -3.71 14.93 8.13
C LEU A 36 -3.53 16.33 7.52
N LYS A 37 -3.88 16.48 6.24
CA LYS A 37 -3.83 17.77 5.55
C LYS A 37 -5.11 18.60 5.70
N GLY A 38 -6.12 18.07 6.40
CA GLY A 38 -7.39 18.75 6.58
C GLY A 38 -8.30 18.76 5.36
N HIS A 39 -8.07 17.86 4.39
CA HIS A 39 -8.90 17.76 3.18
C HIS A 39 -10.21 17.01 3.45
N PHE A 40 -10.96 17.46 4.44
CA PHE A 40 -12.16 16.75 4.93
C PHE A 40 -13.28 16.72 3.89
N ARG A 41 -13.46 17.81 3.13
CA ARG A 41 -14.49 17.87 2.10
C ARG A 41 -14.26 16.82 1.00
N LYS A 42 -12.99 16.68 0.58
CA LYS A 42 -12.58 15.69 -0.40
C LYS A 42 -12.86 14.27 0.11
N MET A 43 -12.56 14.02 1.38
CA MET A 43 -12.79 12.71 1.99
C MET A 43 -14.28 12.39 2.17
N ARG A 44 -15.11 13.39 2.50
CA ARG A 44 -16.56 13.21 2.58
C ARG A 44 -17.16 12.81 1.23
N LYS A 45 -16.63 13.35 0.13
CA LYS A 45 -17.06 13.01 -1.23
C LYS A 45 -16.48 11.70 -1.74
N ASN A 46 -15.66 11.03 -0.93
CA ASN A 46 -14.95 9.81 -1.31
C ASN A 46 -14.15 9.98 -2.61
N ASP A 47 -13.56 11.16 -2.79
CA ASP A 47 -12.76 11.48 -3.97
C ASP A 47 -11.37 10.88 -3.80
N MET A 48 -11.17 9.72 -4.41
CA MET A 48 -9.90 8.98 -4.39
C MET A 48 -9.10 9.18 -5.68
N ALA A 49 -9.47 10.17 -6.50
CA ALA A 49 -8.67 10.50 -7.68
C ALA A 49 -7.24 10.83 -7.26
N GLY A 50 -6.27 10.29 -7.96
CA GLY A 50 -4.86 10.55 -7.71
C GLY A 50 -4.49 12.01 -7.91
N GLU A 51 -3.29 12.37 -7.45
CA GLU A 51 -2.79 13.73 -7.62
C GLU A 51 -2.78 14.11 -9.11
N LYS A 52 -3.29 15.30 -9.42
CA LYS A 52 -3.41 15.80 -10.80
C LYS A 52 -2.08 15.90 -11.55
N GLN A 53 -0.96 15.77 -10.83
CA GLN A 53 0.39 15.87 -11.37
C GLN A 53 1.05 14.50 -11.60
N SER A 54 0.34 13.41 -11.33
CA SER A 54 0.88 12.07 -11.58
C SER A 54 0.90 11.77 -13.07
N LEU A 55 2.05 11.33 -13.56
CA LEU A 55 2.21 10.91 -14.97
C LEU A 55 1.48 9.61 -15.28
N THR A 56 1.13 8.85 -14.27
CA THR A 56 0.37 7.60 -14.40
C THR A 56 -0.90 7.67 -13.58
N PRO A 57 -2.04 7.21 -14.13
CA PRO A 57 -3.25 7.09 -13.35
C PRO A 57 -3.00 6.17 -12.15
N GLN A 58 -3.23 6.69 -10.96
CA GLN A 58 -3.11 5.90 -9.74
C GLN A 58 -4.49 5.44 -9.31
N GLN A 59 -4.65 4.13 -9.19
CA GLN A 59 -5.86 3.52 -8.66
C GLN A 59 -5.52 2.87 -7.33
N PRO A 60 -5.76 3.58 -6.21
CA PRO A 60 -5.52 2.99 -4.90
C PRO A 60 -6.51 1.87 -4.64
N LEU A 61 -6.02 0.77 -4.07
CA LEU A 61 -6.82 -0.38 -3.71
C LEU A 61 -7.10 -0.38 -2.21
N ASP A 62 -8.31 -0.79 -1.84
CA ASP A 62 -8.64 -1.03 -0.45
C ASP A 62 -8.02 -2.38 -0.02
N PRO A 63 -7.12 -2.39 0.98
CA PRO A 63 -6.50 -3.63 1.43
C PRO A 63 -7.51 -4.70 1.88
N ARG A 64 -8.64 -4.28 2.45
CA ARG A 64 -9.68 -5.20 2.91
C ARG A 64 -10.37 -5.90 1.76
N GLU A 65 -10.69 -5.16 0.69
CA GLU A 65 -11.27 -5.74 -0.53
C GLU A 65 -10.29 -6.69 -1.20
N LEU A 66 -9.01 -6.31 -1.25
CA LEU A 66 -7.98 -7.18 -1.82
C LEU A 66 -7.78 -8.45 -0.99
N ALA A 67 -7.78 -8.34 0.34
CA ALA A 67 -7.69 -9.50 1.22
C ALA A 67 -8.86 -10.46 0.98
N THR A 68 -10.08 -9.94 0.81
CA THR A 68 -11.25 -10.76 0.47
C THR A 68 -11.07 -11.46 -0.87
N ALA A 69 -10.53 -10.78 -1.87
CA ALA A 69 -10.27 -11.37 -3.18
C ALA A 69 -9.21 -12.49 -3.13
N LEU A 70 -8.32 -12.47 -2.15
CA LEU A 70 -7.31 -13.52 -1.96
C LEU A 70 -7.84 -14.76 -1.24
N GLU A 71 -8.97 -14.65 -0.53
CA GLU A 71 -9.50 -15.74 0.28
C GLU A 71 -9.70 -17.02 -0.57
N GLY A 72 -9.25 -18.17 -0.01
CA GLY A 72 -9.34 -19.45 -0.68
C GLY A 72 -8.31 -19.68 -1.79
N LEU A 73 -7.57 -18.66 -2.20
CA LEU A 73 -6.51 -18.76 -3.21
C LEU A 73 -5.13 -18.55 -2.63
N TRP A 74 -4.99 -17.55 -1.79
CA TRP A 74 -3.70 -17.10 -1.28
C TRP A 74 -3.76 -16.80 0.21
N GLN A 75 -2.67 -17.07 0.90
CA GLN A 75 -2.47 -16.66 2.29
C GLN A 75 -1.37 -15.61 2.35
N VAL A 76 -1.66 -14.48 2.96
CA VAL A 76 -0.65 -13.42 3.16
C VAL A 76 0.27 -13.84 4.30
N GLU A 77 1.53 -14.07 3.99
CA GLU A 77 2.56 -14.45 4.98
C GLU A 77 3.21 -13.24 5.63
N THR A 78 3.52 -12.22 4.82
CA THR A 78 4.12 -10.99 5.33
C THR A 78 3.51 -9.77 4.68
N GLN A 79 3.39 -8.70 5.47
CA GLN A 79 3.05 -7.38 4.98
C GLN A 79 4.18 -6.42 5.32
N SER A 80 4.64 -5.68 4.31
CA SER A 80 5.57 -4.58 4.49
C SER A 80 4.94 -3.31 3.93
N GLY A 81 5.05 -2.22 4.67
CA GLY A 81 4.69 -0.91 4.17
C GLY A 81 5.89 -0.26 3.48
N VAL A 82 5.65 0.34 2.33
CA VAL A 82 6.66 1.13 1.63
C VAL A 82 6.32 2.60 1.86
N ARG A 83 7.26 3.34 2.44
CA ARG A 83 7.08 4.74 2.84
C ARG A 83 5.99 4.87 3.91
N VAL A 84 6.26 4.26 5.08
CA VAL A 84 5.28 4.22 6.19
C VAL A 84 5.14 5.56 6.91
N PHE A 85 6.15 6.44 6.86
CA PHE A 85 6.04 7.75 7.51
C PHE A 85 6.49 8.93 6.63
N HIS A 86 7.36 8.74 5.65
CA HIS A 86 7.92 9.83 4.86
C HIS A 86 6.86 10.76 4.28
N ASP A 87 5.81 10.21 3.70
CA ASP A 87 4.77 10.99 3.03
C ASP A 87 3.90 11.79 4.00
N TYR A 88 3.95 11.45 5.29
CA TYR A 88 3.21 12.13 6.35
C TYR A 88 4.05 13.19 7.05
N MET A 89 5.35 13.25 6.79
CA MET A 89 6.21 14.27 7.37
C MET A 89 5.88 15.66 6.83
N PRO A 90 5.92 16.70 7.68
CA PRO A 90 5.87 18.08 7.19
C PRO A 90 6.94 18.33 6.13
N VAL A 91 6.60 19.15 5.12
CA VAL A 91 7.47 19.39 3.96
C VAL A 91 8.86 19.89 4.38
N GLU A 92 8.93 20.77 5.39
CA GLU A 92 10.18 21.31 5.88
C GLU A 92 11.07 20.23 6.52
N PHE A 93 10.48 19.21 7.14
CA PHE A 93 11.26 18.10 7.68
C PHE A 93 11.69 17.11 6.59
N GLN A 94 10.84 16.88 5.58
CA GLN A 94 11.25 16.08 4.42
C GLN A 94 12.49 16.67 3.74
N ALA A 95 12.51 17.99 3.57
CA ALA A 95 13.62 18.67 2.90
C ALA A 95 14.94 18.62 3.68
N ARG A 96 14.87 18.47 5.01
CA ARG A 96 16.05 18.42 5.89
C ARG A 96 16.51 17.00 6.21
N ALA A 97 15.69 16.00 5.95
CA ALA A 97 15.99 14.63 6.32
C ALA A 97 17.19 14.12 5.53
N GLU A 98 18.16 13.55 6.25
CA GLU A 98 19.25 12.82 5.61
C GLU A 98 18.70 11.54 4.98
N LEU A 99 19.00 11.33 3.71
CA LEU A 99 18.45 10.20 2.95
C LEU A 99 18.75 8.85 3.61
N GLN A 100 19.99 8.64 4.06
CA GLN A 100 20.38 7.38 4.67
C GLN A 100 19.60 7.10 5.96
N ALA A 101 19.48 8.10 6.83
CA ALA A 101 18.69 7.96 8.06
C ALA A 101 17.23 7.69 7.78
N LEU A 102 16.67 8.37 6.76
CA LEU A 102 15.29 8.16 6.33
C LEU A 102 15.07 6.71 5.88
N VAL A 103 15.95 6.19 5.03
CA VAL A 103 15.87 4.81 4.53
C VAL A 103 16.00 3.81 5.68
N GLU A 104 16.95 4.02 6.60
CA GLU A 104 17.12 3.15 7.77
C GLU A 104 15.85 3.08 8.62
N MET A 105 15.22 4.22 8.87
CA MET A 105 14.00 4.28 9.68
C MET A 105 12.79 3.68 8.94
N GLU A 106 12.67 3.90 7.65
CA GLU A 106 11.64 3.25 6.83
C GLU A 106 11.79 1.73 6.87
N LEU A 107 13.00 1.23 6.71
CA LEU A 107 13.27 -0.21 6.78
C LEU A 107 13.02 -0.79 8.18
N ALA A 108 13.38 -0.04 9.22
CA ALA A 108 13.19 -0.49 10.60
C ALA A 108 11.71 -0.63 10.97
N HIS A 109 10.83 0.17 10.39
CA HIS A 109 9.42 0.24 10.77
C HIS A 109 8.46 -0.36 9.74
N ARG A 110 8.96 -0.83 8.60
CA ARG A 110 8.13 -1.29 7.48
C ARG A 110 7.19 -2.45 7.82
N ARG A 111 7.55 -3.27 8.79
CA ARG A 111 6.76 -4.44 9.21
C ARG A 111 6.15 -4.29 10.60
N HIS A 112 6.34 -3.13 11.22
CA HIS A 112 5.77 -2.89 12.54
C HIS A 112 4.24 -2.94 12.44
N PRO A 113 3.56 -3.73 13.31
CA PRO A 113 2.11 -3.92 13.21
C PRO A 113 1.30 -2.63 13.21
N ALA A 114 1.76 -1.60 13.92
CA ALA A 114 1.06 -0.31 13.98
C ALA A 114 1.29 0.55 12.75
N PHE A 115 2.39 0.37 12.01
CA PHE A 115 2.81 1.29 10.95
C PHE A 115 2.77 0.68 9.55
N ALA A 116 2.90 -0.63 9.42
CA ALA A 116 2.95 -1.27 8.11
C ALA A 116 1.75 -0.90 7.22
N GLY A 117 0.56 -0.85 7.80
CA GLY A 117 -0.66 -0.49 7.08
C GLY A 117 -0.75 0.96 6.63
N LEU A 118 0.16 1.83 7.07
CA LEU A 118 0.21 3.24 6.67
C LEU A 118 1.11 3.48 5.46
N GLY A 119 1.80 2.47 4.97
CA GLY A 119 2.67 2.60 3.80
C GLY A 119 1.90 3.11 2.58
N ARG A 120 2.52 4.02 1.83
CA ARG A 120 1.95 4.50 0.57
C ARG A 120 1.66 3.34 -0.38
N TYR A 121 2.56 2.38 -0.42
CA TYR A 121 2.35 1.09 -1.07
C TYR A 121 2.38 0.02 0.00
N LEU A 122 1.61 -1.03 -0.20
CA LEU A 122 1.72 -2.25 0.59
C LEU A 122 2.36 -3.33 -0.27
N HIS A 123 3.26 -4.08 0.34
CA HIS A 123 3.88 -5.25 -0.27
C HIS A 123 3.49 -6.48 0.52
N TRP A 124 2.74 -7.36 -0.10
CA TRP A 124 2.34 -8.64 0.47
C TRP A 124 3.11 -9.76 -0.19
N VAL A 125 3.65 -10.66 0.62
CA VAL A 125 4.21 -11.92 0.14
C VAL A 125 3.22 -13.00 0.52
N CYS A 126 2.72 -13.71 -0.48
CA CYS A 126 1.63 -14.66 -0.32
C CYS A 126 2.05 -16.05 -0.74
N ARG A 127 1.45 -17.06 -0.10
CA ARG A 127 1.56 -18.47 -0.50
C ARG A 127 0.23 -18.97 -1.04
N PRO A 128 0.26 -19.89 -2.02
CA PRO A 128 -0.97 -20.53 -2.47
C PRO A 128 -1.56 -21.39 -1.35
N VAL A 129 -2.87 -21.36 -1.30
CA VAL A 129 -3.65 -22.20 -0.38
C VAL A 129 -3.99 -23.53 -1.04
#